data_16b015fbe8b3d3d63e15661f60b6bf42
#
_entry.id   16b015fbe8b3d3d63e15661f60b6bf42
#
_cell.length_a   1.000
_cell.length_b   1.000
_cell.length_c   1.000
_cell.angle_alpha   90.00
_cell.angle_beta   90.00
_cell.angle_gamma   90.00
#
_symmetry.space_group_name_H-M   'P 1'
#
loop_
_entity.id
_entity.type
_entity.pdbx_description
1 polymer ?
#
loop_
_entity_poly.entity_id
_entity_poly.type
_entity_poly.pdbx_seq_one_letter_code
_entity_poly.pdbx_strand_id
1 'polypeptide(L)'
;MANKAAVECVDAMLRRIMNNDSPFGGKVFVALGDFRQTCPVIRRGGRAEIVSASIRSSYLWPTFKLYHMTIPIRQQNDPIFANFVDAIGNGAGPNVEIPFVKHGQSADDLIDFVFPPTTLHNPIECSHRSILAPLNRQIDLYNEKVIQRISGNTCEYLSADKLKEANAVGLATSERNAIIDTAARFPPPGFPAHQLIVKTNTMFRLLRNLSVDKGLVKNKRVIIIALGRRIITIQCIEDRHSPTDPRLGEIFHLPRITFEEQLHNGHTLQRLQFPIAPAYATTFNSCQGLTLDRVAIDLTHQVFSHGQLYTALSRIRHRSHAMIRLRPGESSTTNVTFNELLL
;
A
#
# COMPACT_ATOMS: atom_id res chain seq x y z
N MET A 1 -8.35 0.01 6.82
CA MET A 1 -9.29 0.30 7.94
C MET A 1 -8.50 0.28 9.24
N ALA A 2 -8.84 1.15 10.21
CA ALA A 2 -8.19 1.15 11.52
C ALA A 2 -8.68 -0.04 12.36
N ASN A 3 -7.79 -0.61 13.19
CA ASN A 3 -8.16 -1.62 14.17
C ASN A 3 -8.97 -0.96 15.29
N LYS A 4 -10.03 -1.63 15.78
CA LYS A 4 -10.86 -1.12 16.89
C LYS A 4 -10.04 -0.73 18.10
N ALA A 5 -9.01 -1.52 18.44
CA ALA A 5 -8.15 -1.26 19.60
C ALA A 5 -7.47 0.13 19.54
N ALA A 6 -7.14 0.62 18.34
CA ALA A 6 -6.57 1.96 18.20
C ALA A 6 -7.61 3.06 18.55
N VAL A 7 -8.87 2.88 18.13
CA VAL A 7 -9.94 3.84 18.44
C VAL A 7 -10.33 3.77 19.91
N GLU A 8 -10.41 2.56 20.47
CA GLU A 8 -10.67 2.34 21.91
C GLU A 8 -9.56 2.94 22.79
N CYS A 9 -8.30 2.85 22.35
CA CYS A 9 -7.18 3.50 23.02
C CYS A 9 -7.31 5.03 23.03
N VAL A 10 -7.73 5.62 21.91
CA VAL A 10 -8.00 7.08 21.83
C VAL A 10 -9.15 7.48 22.75
N ASP A 11 -10.23 6.69 22.79
CA ASP A 11 -11.35 6.92 23.71
C ASP A 11 -10.88 6.90 25.17
N ALA A 12 -10.18 5.85 25.58
CA ALA A 12 -9.66 5.71 26.93
C ALA A 12 -8.71 6.87 27.31
N MET A 13 -7.83 7.26 26.41
CA MET A 13 -6.92 8.39 26.60
C MET A 13 -7.69 9.71 26.78
N LEU A 14 -8.68 9.99 25.93
CA LEU A 14 -9.47 11.22 26.01
C LEU A 14 -10.32 11.27 27.29
N ARG A 15 -10.97 10.17 27.70
CA ARG A 15 -11.67 10.10 28.98
C ARG A 15 -10.76 10.47 30.14
N ARG A 16 -9.55 9.92 30.17
CA ARG A 16 -8.56 10.19 31.22
C ARG A 16 -8.09 11.65 31.22
N ILE A 17 -7.73 12.21 30.04
CA ILE A 17 -7.25 13.60 29.93
C ILE A 17 -8.35 14.60 30.31
N MET A 18 -9.58 14.35 29.88
CA MET A 18 -10.72 15.22 30.12
C MET A 18 -11.39 15.01 31.48
N ASN A 19 -10.97 13.99 32.24
CA ASN A 19 -11.60 13.54 33.48
C ASN A 19 -13.13 13.40 33.35
N ASN A 20 -13.56 12.73 32.24
CA ASN A 20 -14.96 12.58 31.86
C ASN A 20 -15.19 11.20 31.22
N ASP A 21 -16.09 10.40 31.81
CA ASP A 21 -16.39 9.03 31.42
C ASP A 21 -17.27 8.91 30.18
N SER A 22 -17.76 10.04 29.65
CA SER A 22 -18.50 10.04 28.38
C SER A 22 -17.60 9.58 27.21
N PRO A 23 -18.16 8.97 26.16
CA PRO A 23 -17.39 8.57 24.98
C PRO A 23 -16.47 9.71 24.50
N PHE A 24 -15.20 9.37 24.25
CA PHE A 24 -14.13 10.31 23.86
C PHE A 24 -13.97 11.49 24.83
N GLY A 25 -14.23 11.29 26.14
CA GLY A 25 -14.13 12.36 27.13
C GLY A 25 -15.13 13.49 26.90
N GLY A 26 -16.26 13.23 26.26
CA GLY A 26 -17.27 14.23 25.90
C GLY A 26 -16.89 15.11 24.69
N LYS A 27 -15.81 14.79 23.98
CA LYS A 27 -15.40 15.50 22.75
C LYS A 27 -16.14 14.96 21.53
N VAL A 28 -16.40 15.82 20.56
CA VAL A 28 -16.94 15.41 19.27
C VAL A 28 -15.85 14.62 18.53
N PHE A 29 -16.18 13.38 18.19
CA PHE A 29 -15.30 12.50 17.41
C PHE A 29 -15.99 12.15 16.08
N VAL A 30 -15.37 12.50 14.97
CA VAL A 30 -15.87 12.21 13.63
C VAL A 30 -14.97 11.16 12.98
N ALA A 31 -15.53 10.02 12.62
CA ALA A 31 -14.85 8.96 11.89
C ALA A 31 -15.33 8.93 10.44
N LEU A 32 -14.39 8.87 9.51
CA LEU A 32 -14.64 8.69 8.09
C LEU A 32 -14.09 7.33 7.65
N GLY A 33 -14.87 6.55 6.91
CA GLY A 33 -14.44 5.23 6.46
C GLY A 33 -15.40 4.62 5.46
N ASP A 34 -14.98 3.50 4.89
CA ASP A 34 -15.75 2.71 3.95
C ASP A 34 -15.53 1.22 4.28
N PHE A 35 -16.56 0.55 4.80
CA PHE A 35 -16.49 -0.86 5.19
C PHE A 35 -16.40 -1.83 4.01
N ARG A 36 -16.60 -1.36 2.80
CA ARG A 36 -16.41 -2.13 1.56
C ARG A 36 -14.94 -2.23 1.15
N GLN A 37 -14.07 -1.38 1.71
CA GLN A 37 -12.63 -1.42 1.48
C GLN A 37 -11.92 -2.47 2.34
N THR A 38 -10.61 -2.68 2.08
CA THR A 38 -9.79 -3.65 2.80
C THR A 38 -9.79 -3.43 4.31
N CYS A 39 -9.84 -4.53 5.04
CA CYS A 39 -9.87 -4.58 6.50
C CYS A 39 -8.49 -4.39 7.15
N PRO A 40 -8.44 -4.24 8.48
CA PRO A 40 -7.20 -4.35 9.22
C PRO A 40 -6.51 -5.69 8.93
N VAL A 41 -5.20 -5.65 8.73
CA VAL A 41 -4.42 -6.88 8.52
C VAL A 41 -4.11 -7.49 9.88
N ILE A 42 -4.62 -8.69 10.11
CA ILE A 42 -4.31 -9.50 11.29
C ILE A 42 -3.35 -10.60 10.85
N ARG A 43 -2.14 -10.60 11.39
CA ARG A 43 -1.13 -11.62 11.08
C ARG A 43 -1.67 -13.00 11.42
N ARG A 44 -1.75 -13.90 10.42
CA ARG A 44 -2.29 -15.27 10.53
C ARG A 44 -3.75 -15.33 11.01
N GLY A 45 -4.46 -14.21 11.01
CA GLY A 45 -5.87 -14.16 11.36
C GLY A 45 -6.75 -14.61 10.22
N GLY A 46 -7.76 -15.40 10.54
CA GLY A 46 -8.84 -15.75 9.62
C GLY A 46 -9.95 -14.68 9.58
N ARG A 47 -11.07 -15.02 8.93
CA ARG A 47 -12.22 -14.11 8.78
C ARG A 47 -12.74 -13.60 10.13
N ALA A 48 -12.88 -14.49 11.12
CA ALA A 48 -13.43 -14.15 12.43
C ALA A 48 -12.57 -13.10 13.16
N GLU A 49 -11.24 -13.26 13.15
CA GLU A 49 -10.30 -12.33 13.77
C GLU A 49 -10.28 -10.97 13.04
N ILE A 50 -10.38 -10.97 11.72
CA ILE A 50 -10.45 -9.76 10.92
C ILE A 50 -11.74 -8.98 11.22
N VAL A 51 -12.90 -9.66 11.25
CA VAL A 51 -14.19 -9.06 11.61
C VAL A 51 -14.16 -8.52 13.04
N SER A 52 -13.61 -9.31 13.98
CA SER A 52 -13.46 -8.89 15.37
C SER A 52 -12.56 -7.68 15.56
N ALA A 53 -11.59 -7.46 14.67
CA ALA A 53 -10.71 -6.29 14.72
C ALA A 53 -11.34 -5.00 14.14
N SER A 54 -12.48 -5.10 13.46
CA SER A 54 -13.21 -3.96 12.92
C SER A 54 -13.81 -3.09 14.03
N ILE A 55 -13.95 -1.80 13.78
CA ILE A 55 -14.64 -0.86 14.68
C ILE A 55 -16.11 -1.25 14.93
N ARG A 56 -16.75 -2.00 14.02
CA ARG A 56 -18.10 -2.53 14.21
C ARG A 56 -18.21 -3.50 15.39
N SER A 57 -17.12 -4.17 15.75
CA SER A 57 -17.04 -5.08 16.90
C SER A 57 -16.59 -4.37 18.17
N SER A 58 -16.47 -3.04 18.18
CA SER A 58 -16.12 -2.24 19.35
C SER A 58 -17.35 -1.94 20.20
N TYR A 59 -17.15 -1.82 21.53
CA TYR A 59 -18.18 -1.32 22.45
C TYR A 59 -18.57 0.13 22.15
N LEU A 60 -17.75 0.87 21.43
CA LEU A 60 -18.03 2.23 20.99
C LEU A 60 -19.02 2.28 19.80
N TRP A 61 -19.14 1.19 19.04
CA TRP A 61 -19.93 1.21 17.81
C TRP A 61 -21.38 1.70 18.00
N PRO A 62 -22.14 1.26 19.01
CA PRO A 62 -23.50 1.73 19.26
C PRO A 62 -23.62 3.23 19.60
N THR A 63 -22.50 3.88 19.95
CA THR A 63 -22.50 5.31 20.30
C THR A 63 -22.36 6.22 19.07
N PHE A 64 -22.00 5.66 17.90
CA PHE A 64 -21.86 6.44 16.67
C PHE A 64 -23.21 6.68 16.01
N LYS A 65 -23.44 7.92 15.57
CA LYS A 65 -24.49 8.25 14.63
C LYS A 65 -23.96 8.11 13.22
N LEU A 66 -24.61 7.24 12.43
CA LEU A 66 -24.15 6.92 11.07
C LEU A 66 -24.76 7.89 10.05
N TYR A 67 -23.91 8.34 9.14
CA TYR A 67 -24.31 9.13 7.96
C TYR A 67 -23.73 8.46 6.72
N HIS A 68 -24.56 8.21 5.71
CA HIS A 68 -24.17 7.59 4.47
C HIS A 68 -23.91 8.65 3.39
N MET A 69 -22.73 8.59 2.78
CA MET A 69 -22.44 9.36 1.58
C MET A 69 -22.85 8.56 0.35
N THR A 70 -23.72 9.14 -0.48
CA THR A 70 -24.36 8.44 -1.61
C THR A 70 -23.81 8.86 -2.97
N ILE A 71 -23.08 9.97 -3.05
CA ILE A 71 -22.60 10.53 -4.31
C ILE A 71 -21.15 10.12 -4.57
N PRO A 72 -20.85 9.30 -5.60
CA PRO A 72 -19.50 8.86 -5.94
C PRO A 72 -18.74 9.95 -6.69
N ILE A 73 -18.18 10.95 -5.98
CA ILE A 73 -17.47 12.09 -6.56
C ILE A 73 -16.35 11.67 -7.53
N ARG A 74 -15.62 10.57 -7.22
CA ARG A 74 -14.48 10.13 -8.06
C ARG A 74 -14.94 9.66 -9.45
N GLN A 75 -16.07 8.98 -9.53
CA GLN A 75 -16.61 8.39 -10.76
C GLN A 75 -17.82 9.16 -11.30
N GLN A 76 -18.01 10.43 -10.92
CA GLN A 76 -19.16 11.24 -11.35
C GLN A 76 -19.31 11.32 -12.89
N ASN A 77 -18.22 11.19 -13.63
CA ASN A 77 -18.19 11.22 -15.09
C ASN A 77 -18.43 9.84 -15.75
N ASP A 78 -18.60 8.78 -14.95
CA ASP A 78 -18.88 7.41 -15.43
C ASP A 78 -19.87 6.70 -14.48
N PRO A 79 -21.16 7.08 -14.49
CA PRO A 79 -22.17 6.52 -13.57
C PRO A 79 -22.34 5.01 -13.73
N ILE A 80 -22.19 4.48 -14.96
CA ILE A 80 -22.31 3.03 -15.22
C ILE A 80 -21.20 2.29 -14.49
N PHE A 81 -19.97 2.78 -14.56
CA PHE A 81 -18.85 2.20 -13.86
C PHE A 81 -18.97 2.39 -12.34
N ALA A 82 -19.46 3.54 -11.88
CA ALA A 82 -19.73 3.78 -10.46
C ALA A 82 -20.68 2.75 -9.86
N ASN A 83 -21.84 2.50 -10.54
CA ASN A 83 -22.83 1.51 -10.11
C ASN A 83 -22.24 0.09 -10.10
N PHE A 84 -21.39 -0.25 -11.09
CA PHE A 84 -20.70 -1.54 -11.11
C PHE A 84 -19.74 -1.70 -9.93
N VAL A 85 -18.96 -0.69 -9.62
CA VAL A 85 -18.01 -0.70 -8.47
C VAL A 85 -18.79 -0.80 -7.15
N ASP A 86 -19.91 -0.10 -7.02
CA ASP A 86 -20.79 -0.17 -5.84
C ASP A 86 -21.39 -1.57 -5.65
N ALA A 87 -21.83 -2.20 -6.73
CA ALA A 87 -22.34 -3.59 -6.69
C ALA A 87 -21.28 -4.56 -6.19
N ILE A 88 -20.03 -4.43 -6.65
CA ILE A 88 -18.88 -5.24 -6.17
C ILE A 88 -18.66 -5.01 -4.68
N GLY A 89 -18.65 -3.76 -4.23
CA GLY A 89 -18.45 -3.42 -2.82
C GLY A 89 -19.56 -3.98 -1.92
N ASN A 90 -20.77 -4.04 -2.42
CA ASN A 90 -21.93 -4.57 -1.72
C ASN A 90 -22.10 -6.10 -1.86
N GLY A 91 -21.09 -6.78 -2.43
CA GLY A 91 -21.05 -8.24 -2.47
C GLY A 91 -21.82 -8.86 -3.65
N ALA A 92 -21.67 -8.33 -4.85
CA ALA A 92 -22.33 -8.78 -6.10
C ALA A 92 -22.09 -10.25 -6.49
N GLY A 93 -21.55 -11.07 -5.60
CA GLY A 93 -21.28 -12.49 -5.80
C GLY A 93 -19.80 -12.82 -5.70
N PRO A 94 -19.46 -14.13 -5.60
CA PRO A 94 -18.09 -14.59 -5.42
C PRO A 94 -17.25 -14.49 -6.69
N ASN A 95 -17.85 -14.46 -7.87
CA ASN A 95 -17.22 -14.30 -9.16
C ASN A 95 -17.83 -13.14 -9.93
N VAL A 96 -17.00 -12.30 -10.51
CA VAL A 96 -17.40 -11.08 -11.19
C VAL A 96 -16.71 -10.98 -12.54
N GLU A 97 -17.48 -10.75 -13.60
CA GLU A 97 -16.98 -10.33 -14.90
C GLU A 97 -16.76 -8.81 -14.92
N ILE A 98 -15.72 -8.36 -15.61
CA ILE A 98 -15.40 -6.93 -15.71
C ILE A 98 -15.41 -6.51 -17.19
N PRO A 99 -16.60 -6.41 -17.81
CA PRO A 99 -16.73 -6.26 -19.27
C PRO A 99 -16.38 -4.85 -19.77
N PHE A 100 -16.37 -3.85 -18.90
CA PHE A 100 -16.28 -2.44 -19.31
C PHE A 100 -14.85 -1.91 -19.42
N VAL A 101 -13.85 -2.69 -19.08
CA VAL A 101 -12.46 -2.27 -18.99
C VAL A 101 -11.63 -3.02 -20.04
N LYS A 102 -10.61 -2.37 -20.61
CA LYS A 102 -9.69 -3.02 -21.54
C LYS A 102 -8.99 -4.20 -20.85
N HIS A 103 -8.82 -5.29 -21.61
CA HIS A 103 -8.08 -6.46 -21.16
C HIS A 103 -6.70 -6.51 -21.79
N GLY A 104 -5.66 -6.64 -20.96
CA GLY A 104 -4.28 -6.88 -21.39
C GLY A 104 -3.96 -8.38 -21.34
N GLN A 105 -3.14 -8.87 -22.26
CA GLN A 105 -2.76 -10.28 -22.36
C GLN A 105 -1.45 -10.56 -21.59
N SER A 106 -0.58 -9.57 -21.52
CA SER A 106 0.75 -9.70 -20.93
C SER A 106 0.99 -8.67 -19.81
N ALA A 107 2.05 -8.86 -19.02
CA ALA A 107 2.50 -7.86 -18.07
C ALA A 107 2.99 -6.60 -18.78
N ASP A 108 3.56 -6.75 -19.95
CA ASP A 108 4.10 -5.64 -20.74
C ASP A 108 2.98 -4.76 -21.29
N ASP A 109 1.82 -5.33 -21.67
CA ASP A 109 0.64 -4.55 -22.08
C ASP A 109 0.17 -3.62 -20.94
N LEU A 110 0.17 -4.13 -19.68
CA LEU A 110 -0.19 -3.32 -18.52
C LEU A 110 0.81 -2.19 -18.30
N ILE A 111 2.10 -2.49 -18.43
CA ILE A 111 3.16 -1.49 -18.28
C ILE A 111 3.04 -0.42 -19.36
N ASP A 112 2.90 -0.81 -20.62
CA ASP A 112 2.78 0.11 -21.75
C ASP A 112 1.52 0.97 -21.69
N PHE A 113 0.43 0.40 -21.17
CA PHE A 113 -0.80 1.15 -20.94
C PHE A 113 -0.65 2.21 -19.85
N VAL A 114 -0.03 1.86 -18.71
CA VAL A 114 0.11 2.79 -17.57
C VAL A 114 1.27 3.73 -17.77
N PHE A 115 2.40 3.22 -18.21
CA PHE A 115 3.68 3.92 -18.33
C PHE A 115 4.23 3.81 -19.75
N PRO A 116 3.56 4.44 -20.76
CA PRO A 116 4.14 4.49 -22.10
C PRO A 116 5.50 5.20 -22.08
N PRO A 117 6.38 4.94 -23.06
CA PRO A 117 7.74 5.52 -23.09
C PRO A 117 7.77 7.04 -22.88
N THR A 118 6.79 7.75 -23.42
CA THR A 118 6.65 9.21 -23.28
C THR A 118 6.44 9.65 -21.83
N THR A 119 5.77 8.82 -21.02
CA THR A 119 5.49 9.12 -19.59
C THR A 119 6.64 8.73 -18.68
N LEU A 120 7.38 7.66 -19.01
CA LEU A 120 8.45 7.15 -18.15
C LEU A 120 9.58 8.16 -17.91
N HIS A 121 9.78 9.11 -18.85
CA HIS A 121 10.77 10.17 -18.69
C HIS A 121 10.35 11.26 -17.71
N ASN A 122 9.08 11.29 -17.28
CA ASN A 122 8.54 12.28 -16.35
C ASN A 122 8.03 11.62 -15.07
N PRO A 123 8.82 11.56 -13.99
CA PRO A 123 8.42 10.95 -12.71
C PRO A 123 7.18 11.60 -12.08
N ILE A 124 6.92 12.89 -12.35
CA ILE A 124 5.75 13.59 -11.85
C ILE A 124 4.48 13.04 -12.50
N GLU A 125 4.49 12.80 -13.82
CA GLU A 125 3.37 12.13 -14.50
C GLU A 125 3.18 10.69 -14.04
N CYS A 126 4.29 9.98 -13.79
CA CYS A 126 4.25 8.62 -13.23
C CYS A 126 3.57 8.59 -11.84
N SER A 127 3.66 9.68 -11.06
CA SER A 127 3.12 9.70 -9.69
C SER A 127 1.59 9.58 -9.61
N HIS A 128 0.88 9.87 -10.70
CA HIS A 128 -0.58 9.76 -10.78
C HIS A 128 -1.04 8.46 -11.46
N ARG A 129 -0.12 7.52 -11.66
CA ARG A 129 -0.36 6.23 -12.32
C ARG A 129 0.12 5.09 -11.44
N SER A 130 -0.45 3.91 -11.57
CA SER A 130 0.01 2.73 -10.84
C SER A 130 -0.48 1.43 -11.44
N ILE A 131 0.30 0.37 -11.26
CA ILE A 131 -0.13 -1.01 -11.48
C ILE A 131 -0.50 -1.59 -10.12
N LEU A 132 -1.67 -2.20 -10.03
CA LEU A 132 -2.21 -2.77 -8.80
C LEU A 132 -2.26 -4.29 -8.92
N ALA A 133 -1.85 -4.99 -7.86
CA ALA A 133 -1.95 -6.46 -7.80
C ALA A 133 -2.14 -6.94 -6.35
N PRO A 134 -2.65 -8.16 -6.11
CA PRO A 134 -2.89 -8.65 -4.76
C PRO A 134 -1.61 -9.02 -4.00
N LEU A 135 -0.56 -9.47 -4.69
CA LEU A 135 0.65 -10.05 -4.08
C LEU A 135 1.88 -9.16 -4.24
N ASN A 136 2.71 -9.07 -3.18
CA ASN A 136 3.98 -8.34 -3.22
C ASN A 136 4.90 -8.84 -4.35
N ARG A 137 4.99 -10.16 -4.59
CA ARG A 137 5.81 -10.73 -5.66
C ARG A 137 5.46 -10.18 -7.05
N GLN A 138 4.17 -9.94 -7.34
CA GLN A 138 3.75 -9.32 -8.59
C GLN A 138 4.19 -7.85 -8.64
N ILE A 139 4.06 -7.14 -7.52
CA ILE A 139 4.46 -5.75 -7.39
C ILE A 139 5.96 -5.58 -7.63
N ASP A 140 6.78 -6.45 -7.04
CA ASP A 140 8.23 -6.42 -7.20
C ASP A 140 8.63 -6.65 -8.68
N LEU A 141 7.99 -7.62 -9.35
CA LEU A 141 8.19 -7.89 -10.77
C LEU A 141 7.84 -6.67 -11.65
N TYR A 142 6.69 -6.03 -11.43
CA TYR A 142 6.29 -4.84 -12.18
C TYR A 142 7.25 -3.68 -11.93
N ASN A 143 7.62 -3.43 -10.69
CA ASN A 143 8.56 -2.36 -10.33
C ASN A 143 9.92 -2.58 -10.99
N GLU A 144 10.44 -3.81 -10.97
CA GLU A 144 11.69 -4.17 -11.62
C GLU A 144 11.62 -3.93 -13.14
N LYS A 145 10.60 -4.46 -13.82
CA LYS A 145 10.40 -4.28 -15.26
C LYS A 145 10.27 -2.81 -15.66
N VAL A 146 9.57 -2.00 -14.88
CA VAL A 146 9.44 -0.56 -15.16
C VAL A 146 10.78 0.16 -14.99
N ILE A 147 11.52 -0.12 -13.91
CA ILE A 147 12.84 0.50 -13.67
C ILE A 147 13.84 0.11 -14.77
N GLN A 148 13.79 -1.13 -15.28
CA GLN A 148 14.64 -1.57 -16.40
C GLN A 148 14.42 -0.75 -17.67
N ARG A 149 13.19 -0.28 -17.94
CA ARG A 149 12.83 0.52 -19.10
C ARG A 149 13.26 2.00 -19.01
N ILE A 150 13.60 2.48 -17.81
CA ILE A 150 14.01 3.87 -17.61
C ILE A 150 15.51 3.98 -17.82
N SER A 151 15.94 4.97 -18.63
CA SER A 151 17.34 5.33 -18.78
C SER A 151 17.84 6.11 -17.56
N GLY A 152 19.12 6.02 -17.25
CA GLY A 152 19.73 6.77 -16.17
C GLY A 152 20.87 6.03 -15.45
N ASN A 153 21.60 6.76 -14.61
CA ASN A 153 22.64 6.19 -13.80
C ASN A 153 22.03 5.21 -12.78
N THR A 154 22.61 4.03 -12.72
CA THR A 154 22.14 2.96 -11.83
C THR A 154 23.15 2.71 -10.74
N CYS A 155 22.70 2.60 -9.50
CA CYS A 155 23.47 2.11 -8.38
C CYS A 155 22.76 0.93 -7.73
N GLU A 156 23.56 -0.05 -7.33
CA GLU A 156 23.12 -1.18 -6.52
C GLU A 156 23.62 -0.99 -5.08
N TYR A 157 22.71 -1.14 -4.13
CA TYR A 157 22.98 -1.02 -2.71
C TYR A 157 22.63 -2.31 -1.99
N LEU A 158 23.65 -3.01 -1.47
CA LEU A 158 23.44 -4.17 -0.61
C LEU A 158 23.18 -3.70 0.82
N SER A 159 22.24 -4.34 1.51
CA SER A 159 22.00 -4.11 2.94
C SER A 159 23.08 -4.76 3.79
N ALA A 160 23.28 -4.25 4.99
CA ALA A 160 24.02 -4.94 6.04
C ALA A 160 23.01 -5.58 7.01
N ASP A 161 22.94 -6.90 6.97
CA ASP A 161 22.00 -7.67 7.78
C ASP A 161 22.70 -8.26 8.99
N LYS A 162 22.07 -8.20 10.16
CA LYS A 162 22.52 -8.79 11.42
C LYS A 162 21.38 -9.52 12.10
N LEU A 163 21.71 -10.58 12.83
CA LEU A 163 20.77 -11.28 13.68
C LEU A 163 21.13 -11.01 15.14
N LYS A 164 20.21 -10.40 15.90
CA LYS A 164 20.29 -10.29 17.35
C LYS A 164 19.58 -11.50 17.96
N GLU A 165 20.33 -12.29 18.70
CA GLU A 165 19.84 -13.54 19.28
C GLU A 165 18.95 -13.27 20.50
N ALA A 166 17.92 -14.11 20.70
CA ALA A 166 16.97 -13.99 21.80
C ALA A 166 17.56 -14.51 23.13
N ASN A 167 18.49 -15.50 23.05
CA ASN A 167 19.02 -16.21 24.20
C ASN A 167 20.54 -16.10 24.28
N ALA A 168 21.09 -16.27 25.50
CA ALA A 168 22.55 -16.30 25.74
C ALA A 168 23.26 -17.52 25.12
N VAL A 169 22.54 -18.57 24.78
CA VAL A 169 23.05 -19.72 24.02
C VAL A 169 23.04 -19.34 22.55
N GLY A 170 24.21 -19.05 22.01
CA GLY A 170 24.35 -18.59 20.61
C GLY A 170 23.92 -19.64 19.61
N LEU A 171 23.40 -19.20 18.45
CA LEU A 171 23.18 -20.04 17.28
C LEU A 171 24.51 -20.50 16.65
N ALA A 172 24.50 -21.69 16.06
CA ALA A 172 25.60 -22.09 15.18
C ALA A 172 25.71 -21.09 14.00
N THR A 173 26.93 -20.81 13.55
CA THR A 173 27.19 -19.84 12.46
C THR A 173 26.40 -20.21 11.19
N SER A 174 26.27 -21.52 10.88
CA SER A 174 25.50 -22.01 9.74
C SER A 174 24.00 -21.67 9.85
N GLU A 175 23.41 -21.82 11.02
CA GLU A 175 21.98 -21.49 11.27
C GLU A 175 21.74 -19.99 11.20
N ARG A 176 22.65 -19.18 11.77
CA ARG A 176 22.59 -17.72 11.68
C ARG A 176 22.62 -17.28 10.22
N ASN A 177 23.56 -17.80 9.42
CA ASN A 177 23.68 -17.45 8.02
C ASN A 177 22.45 -17.89 7.22
N ALA A 178 21.89 -19.06 7.47
CA ALA A 178 20.68 -19.54 6.80
C ALA A 178 19.45 -18.63 7.06
N ILE A 179 19.32 -18.09 8.29
CA ILE A 179 18.25 -17.14 8.63
C ILE A 179 18.46 -15.82 7.86
N ILE A 180 19.69 -15.29 7.84
CA ILE A 180 20.03 -14.06 7.13
C ILE A 180 19.80 -14.22 5.62
N ASP A 181 20.25 -15.31 5.02
CA ASP A 181 20.07 -15.61 3.60
C ASP A 181 18.59 -15.76 3.22
N THR A 182 17.81 -16.39 4.10
CA THR A 182 16.35 -16.49 3.91
C THR A 182 15.70 -15.10 3.94
N ALA A 183 16.08 -14.26 4.90
CA ALA A 183 15.57 -12.90 5.01
C ALA A 183 16.05 -11.98 3.86
N ALA A 184 17.21 -12.25 3.26
CA ALA A 184 17.70 -11.55 2.08
C ALA A 184 16.79 -11.82 0.86
N ARG A 185 16.39 -13.07 0.68
CA ARG A 185 15.50 -13.50 -0.43
C ARG A 185 14.04 -13.16 -0.19
N PHE A 186 13.58 -13.28 1.05
CA PHE A 186 12.19 -13.07 1.47
C PHE A 186 12.13 -12.06 2.62
N PRO A 187 12.29 -10.76 2.32
CA PRO A 187 12.30 -9.74 3.36
C PRO A 187 10.95 -9.67 4.11
N PRO A 188 10.99 -9.43 5.42
CA PRO A 188 9.78 -9.17 6.19
C PRO A 188 8.96 -8.01 5.60
N PRO A 189 7.62 -8.00 5.78
CA PRO A 189 6.79 -6.91 5.30
C PRO A 189 7.24 -5.54 5.79
N GLY A 190 7.42 -4.59 4.86
CA GLY A 190 7.86 -3.23 5.19
C GLY A 190 9.37 -3.05 5.33
N PHE A 191 10.16 -4.10 5.07
CA PHE A 191 11.61 -3.99 4.91
C PHE A 191 11.98 -3.58 3.49
N PRO A 192 13.08 -2.84 3.31
CA PRO A 192 13.67 -2.64 2.00
C PRO A 192 14.28 -3.95 1.48
N ALA A 193 14.43 -4.07 0.16
CA ALA A 193 15.13 -5.19 -0.44
C ALA A 193 16.59 -5.26 0.06
N HIS A 194 17.13 -6.49 0.18
CA HIS A 194 18.53 -6.70 0.48
C HIS A 194 19.42 -6.08 -0.63
N GLN A 195 19.09 -6.40 -1.86
CA GLN A 195 19.67 -5.83 -3.07
C GLN A 195 18.73 -4.75 -3.61
N LEU A 196 19.07 -3.50 -3.41
CA LEU A 196 18.27 -2.35 -3.79
C LEU A 196 18.86 -1.67 -5.03
N ILE A 197 18.21 -1.83 -6.18
CA ILE A 197 18.60 -1.18 -7.43
C ILE A 197 17.89 0.16 -7.52
N VAL A 198 18.66 1.24 -7.62
CA VAL A 198 18.14 2.62 -7.70
C VAL A 198 18.71 3.31 -8.93
N LYS A 199 17.85 3.99 -9.67
CA LYS A 199 18.23 4.86 -10.80
C LYS A 199 17.89 6.30 -10.48
N THR A 200 18.65 7.25 -11.01
CA THR A 200 18.27 8.66 -11.01
C THR A 200 17.03 8.88 -11.85
N ASN A 201 16.28 9.91 -11.53
CA ASN A 201 15.02 10.27 -12.19
C ASN A 201 13.94 9.17 -12.15
N THR A 202 13.96 8.34 -11.09
CA THR A 202 12.94 7.30 -10.86
C THR A 202 12.11 7.62 -9.63
N MET A 203 10.89 7.08 -9.60
CA MET A 203 9.94 7.25 -8.51
C MET A 203 10.05 6.12 -7.48
N PHE A 204 10.28 6.50 -6.23
CA PHE A 204 10.31 5.61 -5.07
C PHE A 204 9.29 6.05 -4.02
N ARG A 205 9.03 5.23 -3.02
CA ARG A 205 8.23 5.55 -1.83
C ARG A 205 9.02 5.33 -0.57
N LEU A 206 8.74 6.11 0.45
CA LEU A 206 9.32 5.92 1.78
C LEU A 206 8.70 4.71 2.48
N LEU A 207 9.50 3.91 3.16
CA LEU A 207 9.06 2.72 3.91
C LEU A 207 8.77 2.99 5.39
N ARG A 208 9.22 4.13 5.90
CA ARG A 208 9.06 4.55 7.32
C ARG A 208 8.71 6.03 7.39
N ASN A 209 8.11 6.45 8.52
CA ASN A 209 8.05 7.85 8.88
C ASN A 209 9.45 8.28 9.31
N LEU A 210 10.05 9.21 8.57
CA LEU A 210 11.37 9.75 8.85
C LEU A 210 11.27 11.10 9.58
N SER A 211 10.35 11.95 9.16
CA SER A 211 10.01 13.21 9.80
C SER A 211 8.58 13.60 9.43
N VAL A 212 7.68 13.60 10.40
CA VAL A 212 6.28 13.99 10.20
C VAL A 212 6.19 15.48 9.86
N ASP A 213 6.95 16.31 10.57
CA ASP A 213 6.95 17.77 10.37
C ASP A 213 7.40 18.19 8.97
N LYS A 214 8.34 17.42 8.39
CA LYS A 214 8.81 17.61 7.01
C LYS A 214 8.01 16.84 5.97
N GLY A 215 6.91 16.18 6.35
CA GLY A 215 6.09 15.38 5.44
C GLY A 215 6.78 14.12 4.89
N LEU A 216 7.93 13.72 5.45
CA LEU A 216 8.63 12.49 5.09
C LEU A 216 7.98 11.30 5.81
N VAL A 217 6.76 10.97 5.41
CA VAL A 217 5.96 9.91 6.00
C VAL A 217 5.95 8.64 5.15
N LYS A 218 5.65 7.52 5.76
CA LYS A 218 5.51 6.23 5.08
C LYS A 218 4.57 6.33 3.88
N ASN A 219 4.96 5.71 2.77
CA ASN A 219 4.29 5.72 1.46
C ASN A 219 4.33 7.08 0.71
N LYS A 220 4.94 8.14 1.25
CA LYS A 220 5.21 9.36 0.46
C LYS A 220 6.04 8.98 -0.75
N ARG A 221 5.59 9.41 -1.95
CA ARG A 221 6.31 9.23 -3.21
C ARG A 221 7.37 10.32 -3.35
N VAL A 222 8.53 9.93 -3.84
CA VAL A 222 9.72 10.78 -3.99
C VAL A 222 10.43 10.46 -5.30
N ILE A 223 11.14 11.44 -5.85
CA ILE A 223 11.99 11.28 -7.03
C ILE A 223 13.44 11.14 -6.57
N ILE A 224 14.18 10.22 -7.15
CA ILE A 224 15.62 10.07 -6.91
C ILE A 224 16.38 11.12 -7.76
N ILE A 225 17.07 12.04 -7.10
CA ILE A 225 17.83 13.12 -7.75
C ILE A 225 19.29 12.75 -7.92
N ALA A 226 19.92 12.21 -6.87
CA ALA A 226 21.32 11.83 -6.92
C ALA A 226 21.61 10.58 -6.08
N LEU A 227 22.59 9.80 -6.53
CA LEU A 227 23.01 8.53 -5.93
C LEU A 227 24.40 8.69 -5.35
N GLY A 228 24.53 8.60 -4.03
CA GLY A 228 25.79 8.61 -3.33
C GLY A 228 26.02 7.31 -2.55
N ARG A 229 27.26 7.03 -2.16
CA ARG A 229 27.59 5.79 -1.45
C ARG A 229 26.89 5.66 -0.09
N ARG A 230 26.72 6.77 0.63
CA ARG A 230 26.15 6.80 2.00
C ARG A 230 24.83 7.52 2.07
N ILE A 231 24.49 8.33 1.09
CA ILE A 231 23.32 9.21 1.07
C ILE A 231 22.69 9.14 -0.32
N ILE A 232 21.38 9.02 -0.37
CA ILE A 232 20.57 9.20 -1.59
C ILE A 232 19.87 10.55 -1.46
N THR A 233 19.95 11.39 -2.50
CA THR A 233 19.24 12.67 -2.56
C THR A 233 17.89 12.43 -3.24
N ILE A 234 16.83 12.86 -2.58
CA ILE A 234 15.46 12.75 -3.05
C ILE A 234 14.78 14.10 -3.14
N GLN A 235 13.76 14.18 -3.98
CA GLN A 235 12.84 15.31 -4.07
C GLN A 235 11.41 14.82 -3.79
N CYS A 236 10.67 15.54 -2.94
CA CYS A 236 9.27 15.24 -2.69
C CYS A 236 8.41 15.56 -3.92
N ILE A 237 7.54 14.61 -4.30
CA ILE A 237 6.56 14.78 -5.37
C ILE A 237 5.34 15.55 -4.81
N GLU A 238 4.82 16.46 -5.62
CA GLU A 238 3.60 17.20 -5.33
C GLU A 238 2.39 16.26 -5.18
N ASP A 239 1.58 16.54 -4.18
CA ASP A 239 0.22 16.03 -4.12
C ASP A 239 -0.70 17.07 -4.77
N ARG A 240 -1.32 16.72 -5.92
CA ARG A 240 -2.29 17.62 -6.61
C ARG A 240 -3.48 18.00 -5.72
N HIS A 241 -3.75 17.25 -4.65
CA HIS A 241 -4.81 17.54 -3.71
C HIS A 241 -4.38 18.53 -2.60
N SER A 242 -3.10 18.88 -2.54
CA SER A 242 -2.55 19.89 -1.64
C SER A 242 -1.52 20.76 -2.37
N PRO A 243 -1.93 21.52 -3.41
CA PRO A 243 -1.01 22.31 -4.24
C PRO A 243 -0.35 23.46 -3.47
N THR A 244 -0.83 23.75 -2.29
CA THR A 244 -0.31 24.80 -1.38
C THR A 244 0.65 24.26 -0.32
N ASP A 245 1.03 22.98 -0.36
CA ASP A 245 2.04 22.45 0.56
C ASP A 245 3.40 23.11 0.25
N PRO A 246 3.95 23.94 1.14
CA PRO A 246 5.20 24.67 0.91
C PRO A 246 6.43 23.76 0.77
N ARG A 247 6.27 22.45 1.00
CA ARG A 247 7.31 21.42 0.92
C ARG A 247 7.45 20.79 -0.46
N LEU A 248 6.70 21.29 -1.45
CA LEU A 248 6.72 20.81 -2.83
C LEU A 248 8.07 21.10 -3.48
N GLY A 249 8.67 20.06 -4.06
CA GLY A 249 9.98 20.19 -4.68
C GLY A 249 11.16 20.25 -3.71
N GLU A 250 10.92 20.18 -2.40
CA GLU A 250 11.96 20.22 -1.39
C GLU A 250 12.88 18.99 -1.51
N ILE A 251 14.18 19.25 -1.39
CA ILE A 251 15.22 18.24 -1.53
C ILE A 251 15.67 17.74 -0.16
N PHE A 252 15.75 16.44 -0.01
CA PHE A 252 16.21 15.78 1.21
C PHE A 252 17.33 14.78 0.93
N HIS A 253 18.13 14.54 1.96
CA HIS A 253 19.23 13.60 1.96
C HIS A 253 18.89 12.42 2.86
N LEU A 254 18.73 11.23 2.28
CA LEU A 254 18.37 10.02 3.00
C LEU A 254 19.62 9.19 3.31
N PRO A 255 19.94 8.97 4.58
CA PRO A 255 20.92 7.96 5.00
C PRO A 255 20.28 6.57 5.04
N ARG A 256 21.09 5.53 5.20
CA ARG A 256 20.63 4.21 5.58
C ARG A 256 20.12 4.25 7.03
N ILE A 257 19.03 3.53 7.30
CA ILE A 257 18.49 3.34 8.65
C ILE A 257 18.37 1.86 8.98
N THR A 258 18.34 1.54 10.27
CA THR A 258 18.14 0.17 10.73
C THR A 258 16.66 -0.15 10.79
N PHE A 259 16.30 -1.27 10.13
CA PHE A 259 14.99 -1.91 10.25
C PHE A 259 15.12 -3.10 11.17
N GLU A 260 14.15 -3.29 12.06
CA GLU A 260 14.13 -4.40 13.02
C GLU A 260 12.81 -5.15 12.93
N GLU A 261 12.86 -6.47 12.94
CA GLU A 261 11.70 -7.35 12.99
C GLU A 261 12.01 -8.57 13.85
N GLN A 262 11.14 -8.84 14.81
CA GLN A 262 11.21 -10.06 15.59
C GLN A 262 10.72 -11.25 14.74
N LEU A 263 11.56 -12.23 14.55
CA LEU A 263 11.25 -13.45 13.84
C LEU A 263 10.52 -14.45 14.74
N HIS A 264 9.91 -15.47 14.13
CA HIS A 264 9.10 -16.46 14.86
C HIS A 264 9.89 -17.31 15.85
N ASN A 265 11.18 -17.43 15.65
CA ASN A 265 12.11 -18.13 16.53
C ASN A 265 12.61 -17.26 17.70
N GLY A 266 12.06 -16.06 17.88
CA GLY A 266 12.41 -15.12 18.94
C GLY A 266 13.62 -14.23 18.62
N HIS A 267 14.40 -14.54 17.59
CA HIS A 267 15.52 -13.71 17.16
C HIS A 267 15.04 -12.43 16.49
N THR A 268 15.85 -11.37 16.53
CA THR A 268 15.54 -10.10 15.87
C THR A 268 16.45 -9.89 14.68
N LEU A 269 15.86 -9.83 13.47
CA LEU A 269 16.55 -9.43 12.27
C LEU A 269 16.75 -7.92 12.26
N GLN A 270 17.98 -7.46 12.05
CA GLN A 270 18.34 -6.07 11.85
C GLN A 270 18.90 -5.90 10.43
N ARG A 271 18.30 -4.98 9.64
CA ARG A 271 18.76 -4.63 8.29
C ARG A 271 19.08 -3.15 8.20
N LEU A 272 20.32 -2.83 7.88
CA LEU A 272 20.74 -1.46 7.59
C LEU A 272 20.67 -1.21 6.08
N GLN A 273 19.68 -0.42 5.64
CA GLN A 273 19.43 -0.10 4.23
C GLN A 273 18.73 1.25 4.08
N PHE A 274 18.71 1.79 2.86
CA PHE A 274 17.93 2.98 2.54
C PHE A 274 16.43 2.72 2.71
N PRO A 275 15.67 3.63 3.34
CA PRO A 275 14.26 3.44 3.68
C PRO A 275 13.32 3.67 2.48
N ILE A 276 13.65 3.14 1.32
CA ILE A 276 12.91 3.35 0.08
C ILE A 276 12.60 2.05 -0.65
N ALA A 277 11.53 2.06 -1.42
CA ALA A 277 11.18 1.00 -2.38
C ALA A 277 10.59 1.64 -3.65
N PRO A 278 10.70 0.99 -4.81
CA PRO A 278 10.06 1.45 -6.04
C PRO A 278 8.56 1.68 -5.88
N ALA A 279 7.97 2.61 -6.65
CA ALA A 279 6.59 3.05 -6.45
C ALA A 279 5.72 3.07 -7.72
N TYR A 280 6.08 2.31 -8.76
CA TYR A 280 5.30 2.17 -9.99
C TYR A 280 4.14 1.19 -9.84
N ALA A 281 4.32 0.19 -9.02
CA ALA A 281 3.28 -0.77 -8.67
C ALA A 281 3.05 -0.82 -7.15
N THR A 282 1.83 -1.17 -6.73
CA THR A 282 1.47 -1.28 -5.31
C THR A 282 0.36 -2.32 -5.09
N THR A 283 0.29 -2.88 -3.87
CA THR A 283 -0.76 -3.85 -3.54
C THR A 283 -2.12 -3.17 -3.37
N PHE A 284 -3.20 -3.94 -3.51
CA PHE A 284 -4.56 -3.45 -3.27
C PHE A 284 -4.73 -2.82 -1.89
N ASN A 285 -4.12 -3.39 -0.86
CA ASN A 285 -4.17 -2.81 0.49
C ASN A 285 -3.43 -1.46 0.57
N SER A 286 -2.31 -1.33 -0.12
CA SER A 286 -1.48 -0.12 -0.09
C SER A 286 -1.96 0.98 -1.04
N CYS A 287 -2.87 0.68 -1.99
CA CYS A 287 -3.45 1.69 -2.87
C CYS A 287 -4.60 2.48 -2.20
N GLN A 288 -4.99 2.09 -0.99
CA GLN A 288 -6.02 2.80 -0.24
C GLN A 288 -5.62 4.29 -0.05
N GLY A 289 -6.53 5.19 -0.35
CA GLY A 289 -6.28 6.65 -0.32
C GLY A 289 -5.69 7.22 -1.61
N LEU A 290 -5.12 6.42 -2.51
CA LEU A 290 -4.62 6.93 -3.78
C LEU A 290 -5.78 7.36 -4.71
N THR A 291 -5.55 8.42 -5.45
CA THR A 291 -6.37 8.83 -6.60
C THR A 291 -5.48 8.80 -7.84
N LEU A 292 -5.85 7.97 -8.81
CA LEU A 292 -4.99 7.65 -9.94
C LEU A 292 -5.66 8.08 -11.26
N ASP A 293 -4.87 8.62 -12.17
CA ASP A 293 -5.34 9.05 -13.50
C ASP A 293 -5.32 7.88 -14.48
N ARG A 294 -4.40 6.91 -14.31
CA ARG A 294 -4.34 5.70 -15.13
C ARG A 294 -3.90 4.51 -14.28
N VAL A 295 -4.62 3.40 -14.41
CA VAL A 295 -4.47 2.23 -13.55
C VAL A 295 -4.48 0.95 -14.38
N ALA A 296 -3.54 0.06 -14.11
CA ALA A 296 -3.69 -1.33 -14.52
C ALA A 296 -3.89 -2.23 -13.30
N ILE A 297 -4.71 -3.25 -13.43
CA ILE A 297 -5.01 -4.21 -12.35
C ILE A 297 -4.65 -5.61 -12.84
N ASP A 298 -3.67 -6.22 -12.18
CA ASP A 298 -3.30 -7.61 -12.44
C ASP A 298 -4.06 -8.54 -11.50
N LEU A 299 -4.99 -9.30 -12.06
CA LEU A 299 -5.82 -10.31 -11.39
C LEU A 299 -5.45 -11.74 -11.82
N THR A 300 -4.24 -11.96 -12.36
CA THR A 300 -3.73 -13.31 -12.62
C THR A 300 -3.60 -14.15 -11.34
N HIS A 301 -3.50 -13.50 -10.18
CA HIS A 301 -3.75 -14.09 -8.87
C HIS A 301 -5.05 -13.53 -8.31
N GLN A 302 -5.88 -14.43 -7.80
CA GLN A 302 -7.18 -14.07 -7.25
C GLN A 302 -7.04 -13.24 -5.97
N VAL A 303 -8.01 -12.37 -5.72
CA VAL A 303 -8.14 -11.68 -4.44
C VAL A 303 -8.47 -12.71 -3.35
N PHE A 304 -7.97 -12.47 -2.13
CA PHE A 304 -8.06 -13.43 -1.03
C PHE A 304 -8.59 -12.80 0.27
N SER A 305 -8.84 -11.52 0.29
CA SER A 305 -9.32 -10.81 1.47
C SER A 305 -10.44 -9.83 1.12
N HIS A 306 -11.28 -9.55 2.13
CA HIS A 306 -12.41 -8.64 2.02
C HIS A 306 -12.04 -7.32 1.36
N GLY A 307 -12.86 -6.90 0.40
CA GLY A 307 -12.82 -5.59 -0.23
C GLY A 307 -11.62 -5.30 -1.11
N GLN A 308 -10.73 -6.27 -1.38
CA GLN A 308 -9.54 -6.05 -2.21
C GLN A 308 -9.91 -5.62 -3.63
N LEU A 309 -10.86 -6.32 -4.28
CA LEU A 309 -11.31 -5.99 -5.63
C LEU A 309 -11.98 -4.60 -5.66
N TYR A 310 -12.92 -4.36 -4.74
CA TYR A 310 -13.57 -3.06 -4.60
C TYR A 310 -12.55 -1.94 -4.37
N THR A 311 -11.59 -2.13 -3.47
CA THR A 311 -10.57 -1.13 -3.17
C THR A 311 -9.76 -0.77 -4.42
N ALA A 312 -9.37 -1.75 -5.24
CA ALA A 312 -8.62 -1.52 -6.47
C ALA A 312 -9.47 -0.78 -7.52
N LEU A 313 -10.68 -1.27 -7.79
CA LEU A 313 -11.59 -0.67 -8.79
C LEU A 313 -12.03 0.74 -8.39
N SER A 314 -12.23 1.00 -7.11
CA SER A 314 -12.60 2.33 -6.61
C SER A 314 -11.49 3.39 -6.75
N ARG A 315 -10.26 3.01 -7.17
CA ARG A 315 -9.18 3.98 -7.51
C ARG A 315 -9.35 4.58 -8.90
N ILE A 316 -10.14 3.94 -9.75
CA ILE A 316 -10.37 4.31 -11.15
C ILE A 316 -11.41 5.43 -11.21
N ARG A 317 -11.11 6.50 -11.95
CA ARG A 317 -12.04 7.62 -12.18
C ARG A 317 -13.03 7.36 -13.30
N HIS A 318 -12.56 6.72 -14.37
CA HIS A 318 -13.34 6.41 -15.57
C HIS A 318 -12.82 5.11 -16.17
N ARG A 319 -13.71 4.22 -16.65
CA ARG A 319 -13.35 2.90 -17.18
C ARG A 319 -12.32 2.93 -18.30
N SER A 320 -12.28 3.98 -19.13
CA SER A 320 -11.26 4.11 -20.18
C SER A 320 -9.85 4.36 -19.67
N HIS A 321 -9.71 4.71 -18.40
CA HIS A 321 -8.43 4.93 -17.73
C HIS A 321 -7.87 3.69 -17.04
N ALA A 322 -8.53 2.54 -17.24
CA ALA A 322 -8.14 1.29 -16.65
C ALA A 322 -7.86 0.21 -17.69
N MET A 323 -6.95 -0.70 -17.34
CA MET A 323 -6.71 -1.97 -18.03
C MET A 323 -6.62 -3.08 -17.00
N ILE A 324 -7.20 -4.24 -17.31
CA ILE A 324 -7.21 -5.40 -16.41
C ILE A 324 -6.57 -6.58 -17.11
N ARG A 325 -5.83 -7.38 -16.34
CA ARG A 325 -5.30 -8.66 -16.79
C ARG A 325 -5.87 -9.78 -15.92
N LEU A 326 -6.56 -10.70 -16.55
CA LEU A 326 -7.06 -11.91 -15.94
C LEU A 326 -6.11 -13.09 -16.21
N ARG A 327 -6.36 -14.23 -15.59
CA ARG A 327 -5.69 -15.47 -15.96
C ARG A 327 -6.01 -15.84 -17.40
N PRO A 328 -5.07 -16.43 -18.13
CA PRO A 328 -5.35 -16.95 -19.46
C PRO A 328 -6.55 -17.89 -19.46
N GLY A 329 -7.53 -17.63 -20.33
CA GLY A 329 -8.75 -18.43 -20.44
C GLY A 329 -9.87 -18.09 -19.44
N GLU A 330 -9.66 -17.17 -18.50
CA GLU A 330 -10.70 -16.70 -17.57
C GLU A 330 -11.33 -15.39 -18.06
N SER A 331 -12.66 -15.26 -17.94
CA SER A 331 -13.43 -14.04 -18.21
C SER A 331 -13.87 -13.32 -16.94
N SER A 332 -13.69 -13.96 -15.76
CA SER A 332 -14.12 -13.47 -14.46
C SER A 332 -13.01 -13.54 -13.42
N THR A 333 -13.19 -12.84 -12.32
CA THR A 333 -12.32 -12.85 -11.14
C THR A 333 -13.12 -13.06 -9.87
N THR A 334 -12.45 -13.48 -8.81
CA THR A 334 -13.10 -13.62 -7.50
C THR A 334 -13.39 -12.25 -6.87
N ASN A 335 -14.48 -12.19 -6.10
CA ASN A 335 -14.78 -11.10 -5.19
C ASN A 335 -14.95 -11.65 -3.78
N VAL A 336 -14.16 -11.15 -2.83
CA VAL A 336 -14.24 -11.58 -1.42
C VAL A 336 -14.90 -10.48 -0.60
N THR A 337 -16.09 -10.76 -0.08
CA THR A 337 -16.86 -9.83 0.75
C THR A 337 -17.26 -10.51 2.06
N PHE A 338 -17.06 -9.83 3.18
CA PHE A 338 -17.50 -10.28 4.50
C PHE A 338 -18.77 -9.49 4.85
N ASN A 339 -19.92 -10.16 4.74
CA ASN A 339 -21.24 -9.52 4.94
C ASN A 339 -21.39 -8.91 6.35
N GLU A 340 -20.69 -9.47 7.34
CA GLU A 340 -20.67 -8.96 8.72
C GLU A 340 -20.07 -7.56 8.84
N LEU A 341 -19.32 -7.11 7.83
CA LEU A 341 -18.72 -5.78 7.80
C LEU A 341 -19.55 -4.76 7.01
N LEU A 342 -20.45 -5.22 6.14
CA LEU A 342 -21.29 -4.31 5.36
C LEU A 342 -22.37 -3.67 6.26
N LEU A 343 -22.70 -2.40 5.99
CA LEU A 343 -23.70 -1.60 6.72
C LEU A 343 -25.06 -1.73 6.09
#